data_956f5710f652febe6f6d3167b84cc48d
#
_entry.id   956f5710f652febe6f6d3167b84cc48d
#
_cell.length_a   1.000
_cell.length_b   1.000
_cell.length_c   1.000
_cell.angle_alpha   90.00
_cell.angle_beta   90.00
_cell.angle_gamma   90.00
#
_symmetry.space_group_name_H-M   'P 1'
#
loop_
_entity.id
_entity.type
_entity.pdbx_description
1 polymer ?
#
loop_
_entity_poly.entity_id
_entity_poly.type
_entity_poly.pdbx_seq_one_letter_code
_entity_poly.pdbx_strand_id
1 'polypeptide(L)'
;NENIIRVEIDKNGDNHADIFQHFDENQKLIQTNHDTDHNRKADRWDYFTNEKLIRVEFDTNSDLKPDQWQYFQGSNIIEKVENDTNFDGKVDHWEYFDSSGKLIRRESDRNYDGKPDLVQNQ
;
A
#
# COMPACT_ATOMS: atom_id res chain seq x y z
N ASN A 1 7.48 -13.15 -29.79
CA ASN A 1 7.49 -11.88 -29.09
C ASN A 1 7.57 -12.10 -27.58
N GLU A 2 8.71 -11.78 -26.99
CA GLU A 2 8.96 -12.05 -25.59
C GLU A 2 8.86 -10.74 -24.80
N ASN A 3 7.79 -10.61 -24.03
CA ASN A 3 7.60 -9.47 -23.16
C ASN A 3 8.02 -9.84 -21.73
N ILE A 4 8.76 -8.94 -21.09
CA ILE A 4 9.11 -9.11 -19.69
C ILE A 4 7.86 -8.77 -18.88
N ILE A 5 7.32 -9.76 -18.15
CA ILE A 5 6.12 -9.56 -17.34
C ILE A 5 6.43 -9.60 -15.84
N ARG A 6 7.64 -10.06 -15.48
CA ARG A 6 8.03 -10.14 -14.07
C ARG A 6 9.56 -10.04 -13.94
N VAL A 7 10.00 -9.26 -12.96
CA VAL A 7 11.42 -9.16 -12.59
C VAL A 7 11.52 -9.43 -11.09
N GLU A 8 12.50 -10.26 -10.70
CA GLU A 8 12.77 -10.56 -9.29
C GLU A 8 14.15 -10.00 -8.93
N ILE A 9 14.25 -9.36 -7.79
CA ILE A 9 15.48 -8.71 -7.35
C ILE A 9 15.83 -9.21 -5.94
N ASP A 10 17.04 -9.74 -5.79
CA ASP A 10 17.62 -10.15 -4.51
C ASP A 10 18.58 -9.03 -4.09
N LYS A 11 18.17 -8.19 -3.15
CA LYS A 11 18.95 -7.02 -2.75
C LYS A 11 20.04 -7.34 -1.72
N ASN A 12 19.83 -8.38 -0.90
CA ASN A 12 20.76 -8.69 0.18
C ASN A 12 21.67 -9.88 -0.13
N GLY A 13 21.51 -10.51 -1.28
CA GLY A 13 22.40 -11.60 -1.71
C GLY A 13 22.17 -12.92 -1.02
N ASP A 14 20.98 -13.16 -0.46
CA ASP A 14 20.68 -14.41 0.25
C ASP A 14 20.07 -15.49 -0.64
N ASN A 15 20.01 -15.26 -1.95
CA ASN A 15 19.43 -16.14 -2.97
C ASN A 15 17.90 -16.22 -2.91
N HIS A 16 17.25 -15.29 -2.22
CA HIS A 16 15.79 -15.14 -2.22
C HIS A 16 15.44 -13.74 -2.65
N ALA A 17 14.51 -13.61 -3.58
CA ALA A 17 14.11 -12.31 -4.07
C ALA A 17 13.40 -11.51 -2.98
N ASP A 18 13.73 -10.23 -2.89
CA ASP A 18 13.13 -9.29 -1.93
C ASP A 18 12.13 -8.35 -2.61
N ILE A 19 12.25 -8.20 -3.92
CA ILE A 19 11.39 -7.31 -4.70
C ILE A 19 10.93 -8.07 -5.93
N PHE A 20 9.62 -8.00 -6.20
CA PHE A 20 8.99 -8.62 -7.36
C PHE A 20 8.28 -7.54 -8.14
N GLN A 21 8.72 -7.26 -9.37
CA GLN A 21 8.12 -6.25 -10.24
C GLN A 21 7.28 -6.94 -11.29
N HIS A 22 6.04 -6.48 -11.46
CA HIS A 22 5.10 -7.01 -12.43
C HIS A 22 4.80 -5.97 -13.49
N PHE A 23 4.82 -6.37 -14.75
CA PHE A 23 4.64 -5.49 -15.91
C PHE A 23 3.44 -5.95 -16.72
N ASP A 24 2.78 -5.00 -17.39
CA ASP A 24 1.70 -5.34 -18.32
C ASP A 24 2.27 -5.74 -19.68
N GLU A 25 1.38 -6.07 -20.62
CA GLU A 25 1.80 -6.50 -21.96
C GLU A 25 2.49 -5.40 -22.77
N ASN A 26 2.38 -4.14 -22.34
CA ASN A 26 3.07 -3.01 -22.93
C ASN A 26 4.37 -2.66 -22.23
N GLN A 27 4.88 -3.54 -21.37
CA GLN A 27 6.13 -3.38 -20.62
C GLN A 27 6.09 -2.23 -19.62
N LYS A 28 4.89 -1.88 -19.13
CA LYS A 28 4.73 -0.83 -18.12
C LYS A 28 4.57 -1.46 -16.74
N LEU A 29 5.26 -0.90 -15.76
CA LEU A 29 5.20 -1.38 -14.38
C LEU A 29 3.80 -1.13 -13.80
N ILE A 30 3.16 -2.19 -13.31
CA ILE A 30 1.82 -2.12 -12.72
C ILE A 30 1.79 -2.44 -11.24
N GLN A 31 2.77 -3.20 -10.74
CA GLN A 31 2.81 -3.60 -9.33
C GLN A 31 4.22 -3.98 -8.93
N THR A 32 4.60 -3.60 -7.72
CA THR A 32 5.85 -4.06 -7.11
C THR A 32 5.53 -4.61 -5.72
N ASN A 33 5.96 -5.83 -5.45
CA ASN A 33 5.82 -6.47 -4.13
C ASN A 33 7.17 -6.45 -3.45
N HIS A 34 7.17 -6.15 -2.14
CA HIS A 34 8.40 -6.07 -1.36
C HIS A 34 8.32 -6.99 -0.15
N ASP A 35 9.40 -7.71 0.10
CA ASP A 35 9.63 -8.44 1.34
C ASP A 35 10.65 -7.63 2.13
N THR A 36 10.19 -6.75 3.01
CA THR A 36 11.07 -5.81 3.70
C THR A 36 11.74 -6.41 4.93
N ASP A 37 11.16 -7.47 5.51
CA ASP A 37 11.70 -8.12 6.70
C ASP A 37 12.45 -9.42 6.38
N HIS A 38 12.56 -9.77 5.09
CA HIS A 38 13.32 -10.92 4.60
C HIS A 38 12.81 -12.26 5.15
N ASN A 39 11.49 -12.38 5.32
CA ASN A 39 10.86 -13.63 5.76
C ASN A 39 10.34 -14.48 4.60
N ARG A 40 10.64 -14.07 3.35
CA ARG A 40 10.24 -14.73 2.10
C ARG A 40 8.77 -14.56 1.74
N LYS A 41 8.09 -13.58 2.39
CA LYS A 41 6.71 -13.24 2.09
C LYS A 41 6.60 -11.74 1.95
N ALA A 42 5.87 -11.28 0.95
CA ALA A 42 5.69 -9.86 0.72
C ALA A 42 4.92 -9.23 1.88
N ASP A 43 5.35 -8.04 2.30
CA ASP A 43 4.69 -7.27 3.35
C ASP A 43 4.35 -5.85 2.89
N ARG A 44 4.67 -5.52 1.64
CA ARG A 44 4.33 -4.23 1.03
C ARG A 44 4.02 -4.44 -0.44
N TRP A 45 2.95 -3.80 -0.91
CA TRP A 45 2.52 -3.88 -2.32
C TRP A 45 2.29 -2.48 -2.85
N ASP A 46 3.03 -2.10 -3.91
CA ASP A 46 2.91 -0.82 -4.60
C ASP A 46 2.16 -1.03 -5.90
N TYR A 47 1.14 -0.21 -6.16
CA TYR A 47 0.31 -0.31 -7.36
C TYR A 47 0.48 0.94 -8.21
N PHE A 48 0.63 0.75 -9.51
CA PHE A 48 0.90 1.84 -10.47
C PHE A 48 -0.15 1.84 -11.58
N THR A 49 -0.50 3.05 -12.06
CA THR A 49 -1.29 3.26 -13.25
C THR A 49 -0.59 4.31 -14.10
N ASN A 50 -0.37 4.02 -15.39
CA ASN A 50 0.39 4.89 -16.28
C ASN A 50 1.75 5.26 -15.70
N GLU A 51 2.41 4.28 -15.06
CA GLU A 51 3.72 4.41 -14.44
C GLU A 51 3.76 5.39 -13.25
N LYS A 52 2.58 5.74 -12.71
CA LYS A 52 2.47 6.59 -11.52
C LYS A 52 1.97 5.77 -10.36
N LEU A 53 2.57 5.98 -9.19
CA LEU A 53 2.16 5.31 -7.96
C LEU A 53 0.78 5.83 -7.55
N ILE A 54 -0.18 4.91 -7.39
CA ILE A 54 -1.55 5.25 -7.00
C ILE A 54 -1.94 4.73 -5.64
N ARG A 55 -1.33 3.62 -5.19
CA ARG A 55 -1.67 3.01 -3.91
C ARG A 55 -0.51 2.16 -3.40
N VAL A 56 -0.31 2.18 -2.09
CA VAL A 56 0.62 1.27 -1.41
C VAL A 56 -0.16 0.58 -0.30
N GLU A 57 0.03 -0.73 -0.17
CA GLU A 57 -0.57 -1.54 0.88
C GLU A 57 0.54 -2.12 1.76
N PHE A 58 0.30 -2.20 3.05
CA PHE A 58 1.24 -2.76 4.02
C PHE A 58 0.58 -3.83 4.87
N ASP A 59 1.31 -4.90 5.13
CA ASP A 59 0.99 -5.90 6.13
C ASP A 59 1.89 -5.63 7.33
N THR A 60 1.36 -5.01 8.37
CA THR A 60 2.17 -4.60 9.53
C THR A 60 2.24 -5.65 10.62
N ASN A 61 1.37 -6.67 10.59
CA ASN A 61 1.33 -7.72 11.62
C ASN A 61 1.76 -9.09 11.11
N SER A 62 2.20 -9.18 9.85
CA SER A 62 2.71 -10.40 9.22
C SER A 62 1.67 -11.53 9.14
N ASP A 63 0.39 -11.18 8.93
CA ASP A 63 -0.68 -12.17 8.74
C ASP A 63 -0.97 -12.45 7.25
N LEU A 64 -0.17 -11.89 6.34
CA LEU A 64 -0.27 -12.03 4.89
C LEU A 64 -1.44 -11.27 4.27
N LYS A 65 -2.07 -10.38 5.03
CA LYS A 65 -3.14 -9.52 4.55
C LYS A 65 -2.77 -8.07 4.82
N PRO A 66 -3.03 -7.15 3.89
CA PRO A 66 -2.77 -5.75 4.17
C PRO A 66 -3.67 -5.23 5.28
N ASP A 67 -3.12 -4.36 6.12
CA ASP A 67 -3.87 -3.69 7.18
C ASP A 67 -3.69 -2.18 7.16
N GLN A 68 -2.87 -1.66 6.23
CA GLN A 68 -2.74 -0.23 6.00
C GLN A 68 -2.72 0.03 4.50
N TRP A 69 -3.46 1.04 4.05
CA TRP A 69 -3.56 1.45 2.66
C TRP A 69 -3.26 2.94 2.55
N GLN A 70 -2.34 3.29 1.64
CA GLN A 70 -2.01 4.67 1.32
C GLN A 70 -2.40 4.95 -0.13
N TYR A 71 -3.15 6.01 -0.35
CA TYR A 71 -3.62 6.42 -1.68
C TYR A 71 -2.93 7.72 -2.08
N PHE A 72 -2.50 7.81 -3.33
CA PHE A 72 -1.70 8.91 -3.85
C PHE A 72 -2.45 9.68 -4.94
N GLN A 73 -2.14 10.97 -5.05
CA GLN A 73 -2.79 11.88 -6.00
C GLN A 73 -2.07 11.94 -7.34
N GLY A 74 -1.20 10.96 -7.64
CA GLY A 74 -0.49 10.89 -8.91
C GLY A 74 0.82 11.68 -8.96
N SER A 75 1.20 12.37 -7.88
CA SER A 75 2.45 13.15 -7.78
C SER A 75 3.26 12.77 -6.54
N ASN A 76 3.09 11.54 -6.06
CA ASN A 76 3.72 11.02 -4.86
C ASN A 76 3.29 11.76 -3.58
N ILE A 77 2.14 12.45 -3.63
CA ILE A 77 1.55 13.11 -2.47
C ILE A 77 0.41 12.23 -1.97
N ILE A 78 0.44 11.89 -0.69
CA ILE A 78 -0.60 11.07 -0.08
C ILE A 78 -1.90 11.87 -0.04
N GLU A 79 -2.99 11.23 -0.52
CA GLU A 79 -4.35 11.80 -0.49
C GLU A 79 -5.14 11.26 0.69
N LYS A 80 -4.97 9.98 1.00
CA LYS A 80 -5.72 9.30 2.04
C LYS A 80 -4.92 8.14 2.59
N VAL A 81 -5.04 7.89 3.90
CA VAL A 81 -4.49 6.69 4.55
C VAL A 81 -5.65 5.99 5.27
N GLU A 82 -5.73 4.68 5.10
CA GLU A 82 -6.69 3.82 5.79
C GLU A 82 -5.94 2.82 6.63
N ASN A 83 -6.44 2.55 7.83
CA ASN A 83 -5.84 1.57 8.73
C ASN A 83 -6.91 0.64 9.30
N ASP A 84 -6.57 -0.63 9.39
CA ASP A 84 -7.31 -1.64 10.12
C ASP A 84 -6.51 -1.90 11.40
N THR A 85 -6.84 -1.19 12.47
CA THR A 85 -6.00 -1.21 13.68
C THR A 85 -6.22 -2.42 14.56
N ASN A 86 -7.37 -3.11 14.42
CA ASN A 86 -7.66 -4.31 15.20
C ASN A 86 -7.53 -5.59 14.37
N PHE A 87 -7.11 -5.48 13.10
CA PHE A 87 -6.83 -6.62 12.21
C PHE A 87 -8.05 -7.54 12.00
N ASP A 88 -9.25 -6.95 11.92
CA ASP A 88 -10.48 -7.71 11.66
C ASP A 88 -10.86 -7.74 10.17
N GLY A 89 -10.03 -7.15 9.30
CA GLY A 89 -10.27 -7.10 7.87
C GLY A 89 -11.08 -5.89 7.42
N LYS A 90 -11.44 -4.99 8.33
CA LYS A 90 -12.20 -3.79 8.02
C LYS A 90 -11.44 -2.55 8.47
N VAL A 91 -11.44 -1.52 7.63
CA VAL A 91 -10.80 -0.25 7.98
C VAL A 91 -11.56 0.39 9.14
N ASP A 92 -10.83 0.85 10.16
CA ASP A 92 -11.42 1.52 11.33
C ASP A 92 -10.83 2.91 11.58
N HIS A 93 -9.85 3.34 10.76
CA HIS A 93 -9.23 4.65 10.91
C HIS A 93 -8.90 5.22 9.55
N TRP A 94 -9.27 6.49 9.30
CA TRP A 94 -9.05 7.18 8.03
C TRP A 94 -8.38 8.53 8.28
N GLU A 95 -7.39 8.86 7.43
CA GLU A 95 -6.75 10.17 7.43
C GLU A 95 -6.80 10.74 6.01
N TYR A 96 -7.15 12.03 5.90
CA TYR A 96 -7.28 12.71 4.62
C TYR A 96 -6.31 13.88 4.55
N PHE A 97 -5.70 14.08 3.39
CA PHE A 97 -4.66 15.07 3.17
C PHE A 97 -5.04 15.98 1.99
N ASP A 98 -4.61 17.26 2.05
CA ASP A 98 -4.82 18.18 0.94
C ASP A 98 -3.74 18.02 -0.13
N SER A 99 -3.83 18.84 -1.20
CA SER A 99 -2.90 18.73 -2.33
C SER A 99 -1.46 19.11 -1.98
N SER A 100 -1.23 19.73 -0.82
CA SER A 100 0.11 20.03 -0.33
C SER A 100 0.69 18.93 0.57
N GLY A 101 -0.10 17.88 0.84
CA GLY A 101 0.31 16.80 1.73
C GLY A 101 0.03 17.06 3.20
N LYS A 102 -0.78 18.08 3.51
CA LYS A 102 -1.11 18.44 4.89
C LYS A 102 -2.35 17.66 5.34
N LEU A 103 -2.30 17.11 6.56
CA LEU A 103 -3.45 16.42 7.15
C LEU A 103 -4.57 17.41 7.41
N ILE A 104 -5.78 17.14 6.88
CA ILE A 104 -6.94 18.02 7.03
C ILE A 104 -8.07 17.37 7.80
N ARG A 105 -8.08 16.03 7.94
CA ARG A 105 -9.22 15.36 8.60
C ARG A 105 -8.80 13.97 9.04
N ARG A 106 -9.31 13.55 10.21
CA ARG A 106 -9.22 12.18 10.71
C ARG A 106 -10.60 11.68 11.05
N GLU A 107 -10.84 10.39 10.75
CA GLU A 107 -12.06 9.70 11.14
C GLU A 107 -11.69 8.39 11.82
N SER A 108 -12.49 7.98 12.79
CA SER A 108 -12.28 6.72 13.49
C SER A 108 -13.61 6.02 13.72
N ASP A 109 -13.58 4.70 13.58
CA ASP A 109 -14.70 3.81 13.89
C ASP A 109 -14.34 3.09 15.19
N ARG A 110 -14.75 3.65 16.33
CA ARG A 110 -14.34 3.16 17.64
C ARG A 110 -15.12 1.94 18.11
N ASN A 111 -16.30 1.70 17.54
CA ASN A 111 -17.12 0.55 17.88
C ASN A 111 -17.09 -0.55 16.81
N TYR A 112 -16.29 -0.35 15.76
CA TYR A 112 -16.04 -1.36 14.70
C TYR A 112 -17.31 -1.81 13.97
N ASP A 113 -18.26 -0.86 13.73
CA ASP A 113 -19.48 -1.15 12.99
C ASP A 113 -19.36 -0.86 11.49
N GLY A 114 -18.17 -0.45 11.03
CA GLY A 114 -17.91 -0.13 9.64
C GLY A 114 -18.16 1.30 9.25
N LYS A 115 -18.58 2.15 10.18
CA LYS A 115 -18.87 3.56 9.95
C LYS A 115 -18.11 4.44 10.93
N PRO A 116 -17.54 5.57 10.47
CA PRO A 116 -16.87 6.48 11.40
C PRO A 116 -17.83 7.01 12.46
N ASP A 117 -17.41 6.99 13.72
CA ASP A 117 -18.17 7.57 14.83
C ASP A 117 -17.44 8.75 15.49
N LEU A 118 -16.23 9.05 15.05
CA LEU A 118 -15.46 10.21 15.49
C LEU A 118 -14.85 10.88 14.26
N VAL A 119 -15.08 12.18 14.10
CA VAL A 119 -14.52 12.97 13.00
C VAL A 119 -13.80 14.16 13.59
N GLN A 120 -12.54 14.37 13.21
CA GLN A 120 -11.72 15.48 13.66
C GLN A 120 -11.19 16.23 12.42
N ASN A 121 -11.56 17.49 12.29
CA ASN A 121 -11.07 18.35 11.22
C ASN A 121 -9.87 19.17 11.74
N GLN A 122 -8.87 19.30 10.88
CA GLN A 122 -7.65 20.03 11.20
C GLN A 122 -7.65 21.43 10.60
#